data_ddb97e71a03ef57013a43fcb1fe5e768
#
_entry.id   ddb97e71a03ef57013a43fcb1fe5e768
#
_cell.length_a   1.000
_cell.length_b   1.000
_cell.length_c   1.000
_cell.angle_alpha   90.00
_cell.angle_beta   90.00
_cell.angle_gamma   90.00
#
_symmetry.space_group_name_H-M   'P 1'
#
loop_
_entity.id
_entity.type
_entity.pdbx_description
1 polymer ?
#
loop_
_entity_poly.entity_id
_entity_poly.type
_entity_poly.pdbx_seq_one_letter_code
_entity_poly.pdbx_strand_id
1 'polypeptide(L)'
;MVDLQTQYQFIKPQVDAGMQGVLSSAQFINGPAVRNFQANLEAYLNVNHVIPCANGTDALQVAMMGLGLKPGDEVITADFTFAATVE
;
A
#
# COMPACT_ATOMS: atom_id res chain seq x y z
N MET A 1 -0.02 22.09 -6.96
CA MET A 1 -1.18 21.17 -6.99
C MET A 1 -0.83 19.92 -7.78
N VAL A 2 -1.32 18.79 -7.35
CA VAL A 2 -1.02 17.50 -8.02
C VAL A 2 -1.89 17.37 -9.27
N ASP A 3 -1.26 17.07 -10.40
CA ASP A 3 -1.96 16.82 -11.67
C ASP A 3 -1.92 15.31 -11.97
N LEU A 4 -2.88 14.59 -11.42
CA LEU A 4 -2.97 13.15 -11.56
C LEU A 4 -3.30 12.71 -12.99
N GLN A 5 -4.02 13.53 -13.75
CA GLN A 5 -4.37 13.21 -15.13
C GLN A 5 -3.13 13.18 -16.04
N THR A 6 -2.27 14.18 -15.92
CA THR A 6 -1.01 14.23 -16.68
C THR A 6 -0.09 13.08 -16.28
N GLN A 7 0.01 12.79 -14.97
CA GLN A 7 0.78 11.65 -14.48
C GLN A 7 0.29 10.35 -15.09
N TYR A 8 -1.02 10.13 -15.11
CA TYR A 8 -1.60 8.93 -15.71
C TYR A 8 -1.27 8.81 -17.19
N GLN A 9 -1.32 9.91 -17.95
CA GLN A 9 -1.00 9.88 -19.39
C GLN A 9 0.42 9.36 -19.64
N PHE A 10 1.38 9.70 -18.78
CA PHE A 10 2.76 9.21 -18.90
C PHE A 10 2.89 7.72 -18.70
N ILE A 11 2.14 7.15 -17.78
CA ILE A 11 2.25 5.74 -17.39
C ILE A 11 1.10 4.88 -17.93
N LYS A 12 0.17 5.49 -18.67
CA LYS A 12 -1.05 4.84 -19.15
C LYS A 12 -0.83 3.49 -19.84
N PRO A 13 0.06 3.35 -20.83
CA PRO A 13 0.21 2.07 -21.52
C PRO A 13 0.59 0.93 -20.57
N GLN A 14 1.49 1.18 -19.64
CA GLN A 14 1.94 0.18 -18.67
C GLN A 14 0.88 -0.16 -17.63
N VAL A 15 0.20 0.87 -17.10
CA VAL A 15 -0.85 0.69 -16.10
C VAL A 15 -2.05 -0.05 -16.68
N ASP A 16 -2.50 0.37 -17.85
CA ASP A 16 -3.65 -0.26 -18.50
C ASP A 16 -3.36 -1.72 -18.87
N ALA A 17 -2.15 -2.01 -19.38
CA ALA A 17 -1.75 -3.37 -19.69
C ALA A 17 -1.69 -4.25 -18.43
N GLY A 18 -1.17 -3.71 -17.33
CA GLY A 18 -1.12 -4.42 -16.05
C GLY A 18 -2.51 -4.75 -15.51
N MET A 19 -3.42 -3.77 -15.55
CA MET A 19 -4.80 -3.98 -15.13
C MET A 19 -5.51 -5.02 -16.01
N GLN A 20 -5.32 -4.93 -17.32
CA GLN A 20 -5.93 -5.88 -18.26
C GLN A 20 -5.43 -7.30 -18.03
N GLY A 21 -4.15 -7.45 -17.71
CA GLY A 21 -3.58 -8.75 -17.36
C GLY A 21 -4.22 -9.38 -16.16
N VAL A 22 -4.45 -8.61 -15.10
CA VAL A 22 -5.12 -9.09 -13.89
C VAL A 22 -6.58 -9.45 -14.16
N LEU A 23 -7.30 -8.60 -14.92
CA LEU A 23 -8.70 -8.85 -15.27
C LEU A 23 -8.83 -10.13 -16.11
N SER A 24 -7.93 -10.34 -17.07
CA SER A 24 -7.97 -11.52 -17.94
C SER A 24 -7.68 -12.81 -17.17
N SER A 25 -6.78 -12.77 -16.20
CA SER A 25 -6.43 -13.94 -15.39
C SER A 25 -7.43 -14.20 -14.26
N ALA A 26 -8.23 -13.20 -13.87
CA ALA A 26 -9.16 -13.23 -12.75
C ALA A 26 -8.52 -13.59 -11.40
N GLN A 27 -7.21 -13.41 -11.28
CA GLN A 27 -6.48 -13.67 -10.02
C GLN A 27 -6.45 -12.41 -9.17
N PHE A 28 -7.57 -12.09 -8.57
CA PHE A 28 -7.77 -10.82 -7.84
C PHE A 28 -7.30 -10.87 -6.38
N ILE A 29 -7.23 -12.04 -5.78
CA ILE A 29 -6.89 -12.19 -4.36
C ILE A 29 -5.49 -12.81 -4.26
N ASN A 30 -4.54 -12.04 -3.74
CA ASN A 30 -3.15 -12.46 -3.55
C ASN A 30 -2.55 -13.09 -4.81
N GLY A 31 -2.86 -12.49 -5.97
CA GLY A 31 -2.38 -12.99 -7.26
C GLY A 31 -0.92 -12.63 -7.53
N PRO A 32 -0.40 -13.03 -8.71
CA PRO A 32 1.00 -12.74 -9.08
C PRO A 32 1.35 -11.26 -9.06
N ALA A 33 0.42 -10.36 -9.43
CA ALA A 33 0.65 -8.92 -9.43
C ALA A 33 0.97 -8.39 -8.02
N VAL A 34 0.26 -8.88 -7.00
CA VAL A 34 0.51 -8.51 -5.59
C VAL A 34 1.89 -9.00 -5.16
N ARG A 35 2.24 -10.23 -5.47
CA ARG A 35 3.55 -10.79 -5.12
C ARG A 35 4.69 -10.07 -5.81
N ASN A 36 4.53 -9.72 -7.08
CA ASN A 36 5.53 -8.95 -7.82
C ASN A 36 5.70 -7.55 -7.24
N PHE A 37 4.62 -6.89 -6.91
CA PHE A 37 4.65 -5.57 -6.24
C PHE A 37 5.40 -5.67 -4.91
N GLN A 38 5.08 -6.66 -4.11
CA GLN A 38 5.73 -6.90 -2.82
C GLN A 38 7.25 -7.07 -2.97
N ALA A 39 7.67 -7.95 -3.88
CA ALA A 39 9.09 -8.20 -4.11
C ALA A 39 9.81 -6.98 -4.66
N ASN A 40 9.20 -6.27 -5.61
CA ASN A 40 9.80 -5.06 -6.20
C ASN A 40 9.94 -3.95 -5.17
N LEU A 41 8.96 -3.78 -4.30
CA LEU A 41 9.00 -2.75 -3.26
C LEU A 41 10.02 -3.09 -2.17
N GLU A 42 10.16 -4.37 -1.82
CA GLU A 42 11.22 -4.83 -0.91
C GLU A 42 12.60 -4.45 -1.44
N ALA A 43 12.84 -4.70 -2.73
CA ALA A 43 14.10 -4.35 -3.36
C ALA A 43 14.30 -2.84 -3.44
N TYR A 44 13.27 -2.09 -3.83
CA TYR A 44 13.34 -0.65 -3.98
C TYR A 44 13.63 0.07 -2.66
N LEU A 45 12.98 -0.36 -1.58
CA LEU A 45 13.14 0.24 -0.25
C LEU A 45 14.30 -0.38 0.53
N ASN A 46 14.90 -1.45 0.02
CA ASN A 46 15.97 -2.20 0.69
C ASN A 46 15.53 -2.66 2.09
N VAL A 47 14.35 -3.24 2.17
CA VAL A 47 13.78 -3.80 3.40
C VAL A 47 13.60 -5.32 3.24
N ASN A 48 13.56 -6.03 4.35
CA ASN A 48 13.45 -7.48 4.33
C ASN A 48 12.04 -7.96 3.96
N HIS A 49 11.02 -7.23 4.38
CA HIS A 49 9.63 -7.64 4.20
C HIS A 49 8.74 -6.46 3.86
N VAL A 50 7.81 -6.68 2.93
CA VAL A 50 6.69 -5.79 2.62
C VAL A 50 5.42 -6.60 2.80
N ILE A 51 4.47 -6.07 3.54
CA ILE A 51 3.20 -6.73 3.82
C ILE A 51 2.10 -5.96 3.09
N PRO A 52 1.53 -6.52 2.03
CA PRO A 52 0.43 -5.85 1.32
C PRO A 52 -0.84 -5.85 2.16
N CYS A 53 -1.59 -4.76 2.06
CA CYS A 53 -2.85 -4.58 2.75
C CYS A 53 -3.82 -3.80 1.85
N ALA A 54 -5.07 -3.67 2.28
CA ALA A 54 -6.12 -3.11 1.43
C ALA A 54 -5.98 -1.60 1.21
N ASN A 55 -5.53 -0.88 2.23
CA ASN A 55 -5.43 0.58 2.20
C ASN A 55 -4.51 1.08 3.33
N GLY A 56 -4.29 2.40 3.35
CA GLY A 56 -3.42 3.03 4.35
C GLY A 56 -3.95 2.94 5.79
N THR A 57 -5.26 2.99 5.98
CA THR A 57 -5.87 2.83 7.32
C THR A 57 -5.58 1.44 7.88
N ASP A 58 -5.78 0.41 7.06
CA ASP A 58 -5.46 -0.97 7.44
C ASP A 58 -3.97 -1.14 7.69
N ALA A 59 -3.12 -0.48 6.91
CA ALA A 59 -1.67 -0.51 7.10
C ALA A 59 -1.27 -0.01 8.49
N LEU A 60 -1.86 1.10 8.93
CA LEU A 60 -1.62 1.64 10.27
C LEU A 60 -2.08 0.68 11.35
N GLN A 61 -3.27 0.10 11.20
CA GLN A 61 -3.79 -0.87 12.16
C GLN A 61 -2.91 -2.11 12.26
N VAL A 62 -2.49 -2.67 11.12
CA VAL A 62 -1.62 -3.84 11.09
C VAL A 62 -0.28 -3.55 11.76
N ALA A 63 0.29 -2.36 11.50
CA ALA A 63 1.54 -1.94 12.14
C ALA A 63 1.40 -1.85 13.66
N MET A 64 0.31 -1.27 14.15
CA MET A 64 0.04 -1.16 15.58
C MET A 64 -0.15 -2.52 16.24
N MET A 65 -0.86 -3.42 15.57
CA MET A 65 -1.02 -4.80 16.05
C MET A 65 0.32 -5.52 16.14
N GLY A 66 1.19 -5.30 15.13
CA GLY A 66 2.54 -5.88 15.11
C GLY A 66 3.43 -5.40 16.25
N LEU A 67 3.21 -4.19 16.76
CA LEU A 67 3.95 -3.64 17.89
C LEU A 67 3.49 -4.22 19.22
N GLY A 68 2.35 -4.89 19.26
CA GLY A 68 1.84 -5.49 20.50
C GLY A 68 1.42 -4.45 21.55
N LEU A 69 0.86 -3.33 21.13
CA LEU A 69 0.43 -2.26 22.03
C LEU A 69 -0.66 -2.74 22.98
N LYS A 70 -0.62 -2.22 24.19
CA LYS A 70 -1.55 -2.57 25.28
C LYS A 70 -2.26 -1.32 25.78
N PRO A 71 -3.41 -1.46 26.44
CA PRO A 71 -4.05 -0.32 27.10
C PRO A 71 -3.09 0.38 28.06
N GLY A 72 -3.00 1.71 27.94
CA GLY A 72 -2.07 2.53 28.72
C GLY A 72 -0.79 2.89 27.97
N ASP A 73 -0.47 2.23 26.85
CA ASP A 73 0.66 2.62 26.01
C ASP A 73 0.36 3.94 25.30
N GLU A 74 1.40 4.72 25.09
CA GLU A 74 1.29 6.03 24.45
C GLU A 74 1.92 6.01 23.07
N VAL A 75 1.29 6.73 22.12
CA VAL A 75 1.78 6.86 20.74
C VAL A 75 1.85 8.34 20.39
N ILE A 76 2.99 8.77 19.85
CA ILE A 76 3.18 10.13 19.37
C ILE A 76 2.89 10.14 17.88
N THR A 77 2.04 11.07 17.44
CA THR A 77 1.68 11.20 16.02
C THR A 77 1.53 12.66 15.63
N ALA A 78 1.38 12.91 14.31
CA ALA A 78 1.16 14.25 13.79
C ALA A 78 -0.28 14.69 14.03
N ASP A 79 -0.48 15.99 14.24
CA ASP A 79 -1.80 16.60 14.43
C ASP A 79 -2.40 17.13 13.11
N PHE A 80 -1.57 17.34 12.10
CA PHE A 80 -2.01 17.77 10.77
C PHE A 80 -1.89 16.61 9.79
N THR A 81 -2.91 15.75 9.78
CA THR A 81 -2.91 14.53 8.97
C THR A 81 -4.34 14.03 8.78
N PHE A 82 -4.49 12.93 8.04
CA PHE A 82 -5.78 12.26 7.88
C PHE A 82 -6.21 11.60 9.21
N ALA A 83 -7.51 11.56 9.47
CA ALA A 83 -8.07 11.08 10.74
C ALA A 83 -7.60 9.67 11.12
N ALA A 84 -7.39 8.78 10.15
CA ALA A 84 -6.95 7.41 10.41
C ALA A 84 -5.63 7.34 11.19
N THR A 85 -4.80 8.39 11.12
CA THR A 85 -3.51 8.42 11.84
C THR A 85 -3.70 8.49 13.35
N VAL A 86 -4.81 9.03 13.83
CA VAL A 86 -5.09 9.22 15.27
C VAL A 86 -6.19 8.28 15.78
N GLU A 87 -6.90 7.60 14.91
CA GLU A 87 -7.92 6.62 15.26
C GLU A 87 -7.29 5.35 15.87
#